data_60194de420ab627ec91fef69a9326046
#
_entry.id   60194de420ab627ec91fef69a9326046
#
_cell.length_a   1.000
_cell.length_b   1.000
_cell.length_c   1.000
_cell.angle_alpha   90.00
_cell.angle_beta   90.00
_cell.angle_gamma   90.00
#
_symmetry.space_group_name_H-M   'P 1'
#
loop_
_entity.id
_entity.type
_entity.pdbx_description
1 polymer ?
#
loop_
_entity_poly.entity_id
_entity_poly.type
_entity_poly.pdbx_seq_one_letter_code
_entity_poly.pdbx_strand_id
1 'polypeptide(L)'
;MKYKVIIDPRAKLDLKEIFIYVALNDSIQSANKLLDALEETCFKLEKYPERGHIPPELRPTGIKNYIEIHYKPYRIIYEIEKDLIYIHCVIDGRRNIQEILSNRLLR
;
A
#
# COMPACT_ATOMS: atom_id res chain seq x y z
N MET A 1 4.19 22.96 0.66
CA MET A 1 3.26 22.27 1.57
C MET A 1 3.83 20.92 1.97
N LYS A 2 3.74 20.60 3.24
CA LYS A 2 4.26 19.33 3.74
C LYS A 2 3.14 18.32 3.90
N TYR A 3 3.30 17.16 3.28
CA TYR A 3 2.38 16.05 3.45
C TYR A 3 2.87 15.13 4.57
N LYS A 4 1.94 14.49 5.24
CA LYS A 4 2.24 13.52 6.28
C LYS A 4 1.62 12.17 5.93
N VAL A 5 2.43 11.11 5.97
CA VAL A 5 1.95 9.75 5.71
C VAL A 5 1.46 9.13 7.02
N ILE A 6 0.26 8.57 6.94
CA ILE A 6 -0.34 7.80 8.03
C ILE A 6 -0.61 6.41 7.49
N ILE A 7 -0.09 5.39 8.17
CA ILE A 7 -0.35 4.00 7.80
C ILE A 7 -1.55 3.53 8.61
N ASP A 8 -2.65 3.24 7.91
CA ASP A 8 -3.86 2.74 8.52
C ASP A 8 -3.58 1.44 9.28
N PRO A 9 -4.25 1.18 10.42
CA PRO A 9 -4.02 -0.04 11.19
C PRO A 9 -4.15 -1.33 10.37
N ARG A 10 -5.06 -1.38 9.39
CA ARG A 10 -5.20 -2.54 8.52
C ARG A 10 -3.99 -2.69 7.59
N ALA A 11 -3.43 -1.58 7.12
CA ALA A 11 -2.20 -1.61 6.32
C ALA A 11 -1.00 -2.03 7.17
N LYS A 12 -0.97 -1.63 8.43
CA LYS A 12 0.06 -2.11 9.37
C LYS A 12 -0.02 -3.61 9.54
N LEU A 13 -1.24 -4.15 9.59
CA LEU A 13 -1.45 -5.59 9.67
C LEU A 13 -0.99 -6.28 8.39
N ASP A 14 -1.24 -5.67 7.21
CA ASP A 14 -0.73 -6.18 5.95
C ASP A 14 0.80 -6.30 5.98
N LEU A 15 1.48 -5.27 6.45
CA LEU A 15 2.94 -5.26 6.56
C LEU A 15 3.43 -6.35 7.51
N LYS A 16 2.75 -6.54 8.63
CA LYS A 16 3.09 -7.58 9.57
C LYS A 16 2.94 -8.97 8.97
N GLU A 17 1.86 -9.21 8.25
CA GLU A 17 1.63 -10.50 7.58
C GLU A 17 2.67 -10.78 6.52
N ILE A 18 3.05 -9.77 5.74
CA ILE A 18 4.12 -9.89 4.74
C ILE A 18 5.44 -10.24 5.44
N PHE A 19 5.75 -9.55 6.54
CA PHE A 19 6.96 -9.81 7.30
C PHE A 19 7.01 -11.26 7.78
N ILE A 20 5.92 -11.72 8.40
CA ILE A 20 5.85 -13.09 8.94
C ILE A 20 6.04 -14.11 7.82
N TYR A 21 5.36 -13.90 6.69
CA TYR A 21 5.46 -14.83 5.57
C TYR A 21 6.91 -14.94 5.07
N VAL A 22 7.57 -13.82 4.87
CA VAL A 22 8.95 -13.82 4.37
C VAL A 22 9.91 -14.40 5.41
N ALA A 23 9.71 -14.07 6.70
CA ALA A 23 10.54 -14.59 7.77
C ALA A 23 10.48 -16.13 7.85
N LEU A 24 9.28 -16.68 7.66
CA LEU A 24 9.08 -18.14 7.73
C LEU A 24 9.52 -18.86 6.46
N ASN A 25 9.44 -18.22 5.30
CA ASN A 25 9.70 -18.87 4.02
C ASN A 25 11.08 -18.53 3.45
N ASP A 26 11.76 -17.55 3.99
CA ASP A 26 13.08 -17.13 3.57
C ASP A 26 13.95 -16.94 4.83
N SER A 27 14.00 -15.69 5.34
CA SER A 27 14.78 -15.38 6.53
C SER A 27 14.26 -14.13 7.21
N ILE A 28 14.61 -13.98 8.50
CA ILE A 28 14.30 -12.75 9.24
C ILE A 28 15.01 -11.56 8.61
N GLN A 29 16.24 -11.76 8.14
CA GLN A 29 17.00 -10.70 7.49
C GLN A 29 16.30 -10.21 6.23
N SER A 30 15.83 -11.11 5.39
CA SER A 30 15.07 -10.75 4.18
C SER A 30 13.77 -10.05 4.54
N ALA A 31 13.10 -10.52 5.58
CA ALA A 31 11.85 -9.92 6.04
C ALA A 31 12.07 -8.47 6.52
N ASN A 32 13.14 -8.24 7.27
CA ASN A 32 13.49 -6.89 7.74
C ASN A 32 13.81 -5.95 6.58
N LYS A 33 14.59 -6.43 5.60
CA LYS A 33 14.92 -5.64 4.41
C LYS A 33 13.68 -5.24 3.63
N LEU A 34 12.78 -6.20 3.44
CA LEU A 34 11.54 -5.93 2.71
C LEU A 34 10.65 -4.96 3.46
N LEU A 35 10.49 -5.13 4.77
CA LEU A 35 9.68 -4.23 5.57
C LEU A 35 10.22 -2.80 5.50
N ASP A 36 11.53 -2.63 5.66
CA ASP A 36 12.16 -1.32 5.56
C ASP A 36 11.92 -0.69 4.19
N ALA A 37 12.04 -1.48 3.12
CA ALA A 37 11.83 -0.99 1.76
C ALA A 37 10.39 -0.58 1.52
N LEU A 38 9.43 -1.35 2.03
CA LEU A 38 8.01 -1.03 1.89
C LEU A 38 7.66 0.24 2.66
N GLU A 39 8.16 0.37 3.89
CA GLU A 39 7.93 1.57 4.69
C GLU A 39 8.56 2.79 4.05
N GLU A 40 9.78 2.67 3.56
CA GLU A 40 10.46 3.77 2.87
C GLU A 40 9.66 4.20 1.62
N THR A 41 9.14 3.24 0.87
CA THR A 41 8.33 3.53 -0.31
C THR A 41 7.08 4.32 0.08
N CYS A 42 6.44 3.95 1.19
CA CYS A 42 5.29 4.70 1.70
C CYS A 42 5.68 6.13 2.10
N PHE A 43 6.75 6.29 2.85
CA PHE A 43 7.13 7.60 3.37
C PHE A 43 7.67 8.56 2.30
N LYS A 44 8.17 8.04 1.18
CA LYS A 44 8.55 8.89 0.04
C LYS A 44 7.37 9.67 -0.54
N LEU A 45 6.15 9.22 -0.28
CA LEU A 45 4.96 9.95 -0.72
C LEU A 45 4.85 11.32 -0.08
N GLU A 46 5.53 11.60 1.03
CA GLU A 46 5.56 12.93 1.63
C GLU A 46 6.14 13.96 0.68
N LYS A 47 7.07 13.55 -0.19
CA LYS A 47 7.66 14.45 -1.21
C LYS A 47 6.91 14.39 -2.53
N TYR A 48 6.42 13.23 -2.91
CA TYR A 48 5.81 13.00 -4.22
C TYR A 48 4.46 12.31 -4.07
N PRO A 49 3.46 13.00 -3.48
CA PRO A 49 2.18 12.35 -3.14
C PRO A 49 1.38 11.88 -4.35
N GLU A 50 1.57 12.49 -5.51
CA GLU A 50 0.79 12.17 -6.70
C GLU A 50 1.56 11.32 -7.72
N ARG A 51 2.62 10.64 -7.30
CA ARG A 51 3.43 9.84 -8.22
C ARG A 51 2.75 8.56 -8.71
N GLY A 52 1.67 8.17 -8.08
CA GLY A 52 0.97 6.94 -8.42
C GLY A 52 -0.08 7.12 -9.50
N HIS A 53 -0.91 6.10 -9.66
CA HIS A 53 -2.02 6.09 -10.61
C HIS A 53 -3.22 5.41 -9.99
N ILE A 54 -4.40 5.60 -10.60
CA ILE A 54 -5.62 4.96 -10.12
C ILE A 54 -5.51 3.44 -10.36
N PRO A 55 -5.80 2.60 -9.34
CA PRO A 55 -5.79 1.15 -9.56
C PRO A 55 -6.68 0.76 -10.72
N PRO A 56 -6.18 -0.06 -11.67
CA PRO A 56 -6.98 -0.45 -12.84
C PRO A 56 -8.32 -1.08 -12.47
N GLU A 57 -8.37 -1.82 -11.37
CA GLU A 57 -9.58 -2.48 -10.90
C GLU A 57 -10.68 -1.50 -10.51
N LEU A 58 -10.32 -0.27 -10.17
CA LEU A 58 -11.29 0.75 -9.77
C LEU A 58 -11.76 1.63 -10.93
N ARG A 59 -11.06 1.60 -12.07
CA ARG A 59 -11.44 2.44 -13.23
C ARG A 59 -12.88 2.24 -13.68
N PRO A 60 -13.37 0.99 -13.81
CA PRO A 60 -14.76 0.80 -14.22
C PRO A 60 -15.79 1.33 -13.23
N THR A 61 -15.42 1.53 -11.98
CA THR A 61 -16.34 2.00 -10.94
C THR A 61 -16.53 3.51 -10.95
N GLY A 62 -15.62 4.25 -11.60
CA GLY A 62 -15.60 5.71 -11.53
C GLY A 62 -15.03 6.28 -10.24
N ILE A 63 -14.61 5.43 -9.32
CA ILE A 63 -13.98 5.87 -8.06
C ILE A 63 -12.55 6.33 -8.36
N LYS A 64 -12.23 7.58 -7.99
CA LYS A 64 -10.96 8.21 -8.37
C LYS A 64 -10.11 8.68 -7.19
N ASN A 65 -10.56 8.44 -5.98
CA ASN A 65 -9.87 8.96 -4.80
C ASN A 65 -8.76 8.05 -4.27
N TYR A 66 -8.60 6.85 -4.84
CA TYR A 66 -7.53 5.94 -4.47
C TYR A 66 -6.44 5.93 -5.52
N ILE A 67 -5.21 5.89 -5.06
CA ILE A 67 -4.01 5.92 -5.90
C ILE A 67 -3.13 4.74 -5.48
N GLU A 68 -2.41 4.15 -6.42
CA GLU A 68 -1.47 3.10 -6.08
C GLU A 68 -0.07 3.42 -6.57
N ILE A 69 0.91 2.97 -5.79
CA ILE A 69 2.31 2.87 -6.20
C ILE A 69 2.75 1.43 -6.02
N HIS A 70 3.86 1.09 -6.63
CA HIS A 70 4.35 -0.29 -6.60
C HIS A 70 5.72 -0.40 -5.95
N TYR A 71 5.89 -1.47 -5.20
CA TYR A 71 7.20 -2.02 -4.86
C TYR A 71 7.08 -3.51 -5.17
N LYS A 72 7.47 -3.90 -6.37
CA LYS A 72 7.18 -5.23 -6.92
C LYS A 72 7.62 -6.37 -6.00
N PRO A 73 6.78 -7.36 -5.76
CA PRO A 73 5.47 -7.58 -6.39
C PRO A 73 4.30 -6.91 -5.63
N TYR A 74 4.57 -6.01 -4.70
CA TYR A 74 3.57 -5.42 -3.83
C TYR A 74 2.96 -4.17 -4.43
N ARG A 75 1.68 -3.95 -4.14
CA ARG A 75 0.93 -2.76 -4.51
C ARG A 75 0.56 -2.03 -3.23
N ILE A 76 0.80 -0.73 -3.20
CA ILE A 76 0.49 0.13 -2.06
C ILE A 76 -0.61 1.07 -2.49
N ILE A 77 -1.76 0.99 -1.83
CA ILE A 77 -2.93 1.77 -2.18
C ILE A 77 -3.17 2.82 -1.11
N TYR A 78 -3.28 4.07 -1.53
CA TYR A 78 -3.38 5.19 -0.61
C TYR A 78 -4.38 6.22 -1.10
N GLU A 79 -4.71 7.16 -0.22
CA GLU A 79 -5.63 8.25 -0.49
C GLU A 79 -5.00 9.53 0.02
N ILE A 80 -5.19 10.63 -0.74
CA ILE A 80 -4.73 11.95 -0.31
C ILE A 80 -5.96 12.73 0.17
N GLU A 81 -5.90 13.22 1.41
CA GLU A 81 -6.94 14.06 1.96
C GLU A 81 -6.27 15.28 2.59
N LYS A 82 -6.39 16.44 1.93
CA LYS A 82 -5.71 17.68 2.33
C LYS A 82 -4.20 17.46 2.35
N ASP A 83 -3.56 17.59 3.50
CA ASP A 83 -2.11 17.36 3.65
C ASP A 83 -1.79 15.98 4.22
N LEU A 84 -2.76 15.08 4.29
CA LEU A 84 -2.59 13.74 4.82
C LEU A 84 -2.63 12.71 3.70
N ILE A 85 -1.78 11.71 3.83
CA ILE A 85 -1.72 10.56 2.92
C ILE A 85 -2.01 9.32 3.76
N TYR A 86 -3.14 8.68 3.48
CA TYR A 86 -3.55 7.46 4.20
C TYR A 86 -3.20 6.24 3.39
N ILE A 87 -2.30 5.41 3.93
CA ILE A 87 -1.99 4.12 3.33
C ILE A 87 -3.07 3.14 3.78
N HIS A 88 -3.89 2.67 2.83
CA HIS A 88 -5.00 1.77 3.12
C HIS A 88 -4.65 0.30 3.02
N CYS A 89 -3.82 -0.06 2.03
CA CYS A 89 -3.50 -1.45 1.76
C CYS A 89 -2.06 -1.59 1.30
N VAL A 90 -1.42 -2.68 1.71
CA VAL A 90 -0.17 -3.15 1.12
C VAL A 90 -0.41 -4.60 0.74
N ILE A 91 -0.51 -4.89 -0.54
CA ILE A 91 -1.02 -6.16 -1.05
C ILE A 91 -0.05 -6.75 -2.05
N ASP A 92 0.19 -8.07 -1.93
CA ASP A 92 0.91 -8.79 -2.98
C ASP A 92 0.07 -8.73 -4.26
N GLY A 93 0.64 -8.16 -5.31
CA GLY A 93 -0.06 -7.94 -6.58
C GLY A 93 -0.45 -9.21 -7.33
N ARG A 94 0.02 -10.38 -6.87
CA ARG A 94 -0.33 -11.66 -7.46
C ARG A 94 -1.63 -12.24 -6.89
N ARG A 95 -2.18 -11.61 -5.83
CA ARG A 95 -3.45 -12.05 -5.23
C ARG A 95 -4.62 -11.48 -6.01
N ASN A 96 -5.83 -11.92 -5.65
CA ASN A 96 -7.06 -11.38 -6.23
C ASN A 96 -7.31 -9.97 -5.70
N ILE A 97 -6.78 -9.01 -6.41
CA ILE A 97 -6.81 -7.60 -5.99
C ILE A 97 -8.24 -7.07 -5.99
N GLN A 98 -9.04 -7.43 -6.98
CA GLN A 98 -10.40 -6.92 -7.07
C GLN A 98 -11.23 -7.31 -5.86
N GLU A 99 -11.13 -8.55 -5.42
CA GLU A 99 -11.84 -9.02 -4.22
C GLU A 99 -11.36 -8.28 -2.98
N ILE A 100 -10.05 -8.12 -2.82
CA ILE A 100 -9.47 -7.44 -1.67
C ILE A 100 -9.94 -5.99 -1.63
N LEU A 101 -9.89 -5.27 -2.76
CA LEU A 101 -10.32 -3.89 -2.82
C LEU A 101 -11.81 -3.75 -2.52
N SER A 102 -12.62 -4.66 -3.07
CA SER A 102 -14.05 -4.69 -2.80
C SER A 102 -14.34 -4.78 -1.30
N ASN A 103 -13.61 -5.65 -0.61
CA ASN A 103 -13.79 -5.86 0.83
C ASN A 103 -13.24 -4.71 1.67
N ARG A 104 -12.18 -4.06 1.20
CA ARG A 104 -11.42 -3.08 1.98
C ARG A 104 -11.87 -1.63 1.72
N LEU A 105 -12.22 -1.31 0.49
CA LEU A 105 -12.42 0.08 0.07
C LEU A 105 -13.84 0.40 -0.37
N LEU A 106 -14.59 -0.58 -0.86
CA LEU A 106 -15.89 -0.35 -1.50
C LEU A 106 -17.08 -0.74 -0.62
N ARG A 107 -16.88 -0.92 0.63
CA ARG A 107 -17.96 -1.27 1.55
C ARG A 107 -18.81 -0.09 1.93
#